data_b5c4ff02c3e7853e5a9a2930226fbfe2
#
_entry.id   b5c4ff02c3e7853e5a9a2930226fbfe2
#
_cell.length_a   1.000
_cell.length_b   1.000
_cell.length_c   1.000
_cell.angle_alpha   90.00
_cell.angle_beta   90.00
_cell.angle_gamma   90.00
#
_symmetry.space_group_name_H-M   'P 1'
#
loop_
_entity.id
_entity.type
_entity.pdbx_description
1 polymer ?
#
loop_
_entity_poly.entity_id
_entity_poly.type
_entity_poly.pdbx_seq_one_letter_code
_entity_poly.pdbx_strand_id
1 'polypeptide(L)' 'MNEFLTLHGRTKKKLINLPEEWEELVDISTVTVHLTEVGAKQNLIVKRVQGLEVHLHSQGIPVDCYYMVVGDLLDIKD' A
#
# COMPACT_ATOMS: atom_id res chain seq x y z
N MET A 1 13.82 5.51 18.01
CA MET A 1 13.89 4.75 16.74
C MET A 1 12.48 4.26 16.39
N ASN A 2 12.05 4.57 15.20
CA ASN A 2 10.71 4.16 14.79
C ASN A 2 10.77 2.78 14.16
N GLU A 3 9.85 1.93 14.58
CA GLU A 3 9.69 0.64 13.96
C GLU A 3 8.58 0.73 12.92
N PHE A 4 8.66 -0.14 11.94
CA PHE A 4 7.69 -0.16 10.85
C PHE A 4 7.37 -1.60 10.45
N LEU A 5 6.21 -1.75 9.82
CA LEU A 5 5.79 -3.00 9.20
C LEU A 5 5.80 -2.84 7.69
N THR A 6 6.10 -3.93 7.02
CA THR A 6 6.04 -3.98 5.56
C THR A 6 5.07 -5.07 5.12
N LEU A 7 4.40 -4.80 4.02
CA LEU A 7 3.54 -5.76 3.35
C LEU A 7 3.90 -5.72 1.87
N HIS A 8 4.16 -6.86 1.26
CA HIS A 8 4.40 -6.88 -0.17
C HIS A 8 3.66 -8.03 -0.83
N GLY A 9 3.38 -7.86 -2.11
CA GLY A 9 2.66 -8.83 -2.88
C GLY A 9 2.49 -8.36 -4.32
N ARG A 10 1.56 -8.98 -5.01
CA ARG A 10 1.24 -8.64 -6.40
C ARG A 10 -0.27 -8.45 -6.51
N THR A 11 -0.68 -7.43 -7.24
CA THR A 11 -2.10 -7.20 -7.50
C THR A 11 -2.35 -6.96 -8.97
N LYS A 12 -3.50 -7.42 -9.42
CA LYS A 12 -4.02 -7.13 -10.76
C LYS A 12 -5.26 -6.25 -10.68
N LYS A 13 -5.54 -5.71 -9.50
CA LYS A 13 -6.68 -4.85 -9.25
C LYS A 13 -6.21 -3.46 -8.86
N LYS A 14 -7.09 -2.48 -8.99
CA LYS A 14 -6.79 -1.09 -8.59
C LYS A 14 -6.97 -0.87 -7.10
N LEU A 15 -6.79 -1.93 -6.32
CA LEU A 15 -7.00 -1.90 -4.88
C LEU A 15 -6.03 -2.85 -4.20
N ILE A 16 -5.43 -2.37 -3.12
CA ILE A 16 -4.64 -3.21 -2.22
C ILE A 16 -5.35 -3.16 -0.87
N ASN A 17 -5.67 -4.34 -0.34
CA ASN A 17 -6.26 -4.44 0.99
C ASN A 17 -5.16 -4.69 2.01
N LEU A 18 -5.11 -3.84 3.03
CA LEU A 18 -4.17 -4.02 4.14
C LEU A 18 -4.77 -4.98 5.17
N PRO A 19 -3.92 -5.72 5.91
CA PRO A 19 -4.42 -6.61 6.96
C PRO A 19 -5.20 -5.84 8.01
N GLU A 20 -6.24 -6.46 8.56
CA GLU A 20 -7.07 -5.83 9.61
C GLU A 20 -6.25 -5.40 10.82
N GLU A 21 -5.26 -6.19 11.19
CA GLU A 21 -4.41 -5.89 12.35
C GLU A 21 -3.63 -4.59 12.19
N TRP A 22 -3.46 -4.11 10.96
CA TRP A 22 -2.79 -2.84 10.71
C TRP A 22 -3.58 -1.66 11.25
N GLU A 23 -4.89 -1.80 11.39
CA GLU A 23 -5.72 -0.74 11.95
C GLU A 23 -5.29 -0.38 13.37
N GLU A 24 -4.87 -1.37 14.14
CA GLU A 24 -4.45 -1.19 15.53
C GLU A 24 -2.94 -1.00 15.68
N LEU A 25 -2.15 -1.53 14.75
CA LEU A 25 -0.71 -1.58 14.88
C LEU A 25 0.02 -0.47 14.14
N VAL A 26 -0.57 0.06 13.10
CA VAL A 26 0.10 0.97 12.17
C VAL A 26 -0.60 2.32 12.15
N ASP A 27 0.21 3.36 12.13
CA ASP A 27 -0.29 4.72 11.89
C ASP A 27 -0.55 4.85 10.39
N ILE A 28 -1.81 4.79 10.01
CA ILE A 28 -2.21 4.79 8.60
C ILE A 28 -1.74 6.06 7.87
N SER A 29 -1.61 7.17 8.59
CA SER A 29 -1.13 8.41 7.97
C SER A 29 0.32 8.33 7.51
N THR A 30 1.08 7.35 7.99
CA THR A 30 2.48 7.16 7.60
C THR A 30 2.68 6.15 6.47
N VAL A 31 1.59 5.54 5.98
CA VAL A 31 1.69 4.50 4.97
C VAL A 31 2.26 5.05 3.67
N THR A 32 3.28 4.39 3.17
CA THR A 32 3.85 4.65 1.86
C THR A 32 3.74 3.40 1.01
N VAL A 33 3.55 3.59 -0.29
CA VAL A 33 3.32 2.49 -1.21
C VAL A 33 4.31 2.60 -2.36
N HIS A 34 5.01 1.51 -2.61
CA HIS A 34 5.94 1.40 -3.74
C HIS A 34 5.37 0.40 -4.73
N LEU A 35 5.33 0.78 -5.99
CA LEU A 35 4.74 -0.04 -7.04
C LEU A 35 5.78 -0.34 -8.10
N THR A 36 5.82 -1.60 -8.55
CA THR A 36 6.67 -2.03 -9.65
C THR A 36 5.79 -2.68 -10.72
N GLU A 37 5.72 -2.04 -11.86
CA GLU A 37 4.88 -2.51 -12.97
C GLU A 37 5.42 -3.79 -13.55
N VAL A 38 4.52 -4.69 -13.95
CA VAL A 38 4.88 -5.98 -14.54
C VAL A 38 4.40 -6.01 -16.00
N GLY A 39 5.28 -6.36 -16.87
CA GLY A 39 4.98 -6.58 -18.28
C GLY A 39 5.03 -5.34 -19.14
N ALA A 40 4.46 -4.25 -18.70
CA ALA A 40 4.42 -3.01 -19.47
C ALA A 40 4.30 -1.81 -18.54
N LYS A 41 4.64 -0.65 -19.06
CA LYS A 41 4.48 0.59 -18.32
C LYS A 41 3.00 0.92 -18.21
N GLN A 42 2.52 1.12 -16.99
CA GLN A 42 1.09 1.31 -16.71
C GLN A 42 0.77 2.69 -16.14
N ASN A 43 1.79 3.51 -15.90
CA ASN A 43 1.63 4.83 -15.28
C ASN A 43 0.81 4.74 -13.99
N LEU A 44 1.22 3.82 -13.12
CA LEU A 44 0.52 3.59 -11.87
C LEU A 44 0.81 4.71 -10.87
N ILE A 45 -0.24 5.14 -10.20
CA ILE A 45 -0.11 6.06 -9.07
C ILE A 45 -1.00 5.56 -7.93
N VAL A 46 -0.62 5.95 -6.73
CA VAL A 46 -1.49 5.76 -5.58
C VAL A 46 -2.50 6.91 -5.58
N LYS A 47 -3.75 6.59 -5.79
CA LYS A 47 -4.81 7.59 -5.83
C LYS A 47 -5.11 8.13 -4.43
N ARG A 48 -5.24 7.21 -3.48
CA ARG A 48 -5.45 7.56 -2.08
C ARG A 48 -5.28 6.33 -1.20
N VAL A 49 -5.03 6.57 0.07
CA VAL A 49 -5.09 5.55 1.11
C VAL A 49 -6.27 5.92 2.00
N GLN A 50 -7.22 5.01 2.13
CA GLN A 50 -8.42 5.25 2.91
C GLN A 50 -8.65 4.06 3.83
N GLY A 51 -8.46 4.27 5.14
CA GLY A 51 -8.55 3.19 6.10
C GLY A 51 -7.55 2.09 5.76
N LEU A 52 -8.01 0.87 5.59
CA LEU A 52 -7.18 -0.27 5.23
C LEU A 52 -7.16 -0.54 3.72
N GLU A 53 -7.51 0.44 2.91
CA GLU A 53 -7.54 0.29 1.46
C GLU A 53 -6.59 1.28 0.80
N VAL A 54 -5.77 0.77 -0.11
CA VAL A 54 -4.92 1.58 -0.97
C VAL A 54 -5.53 1.56 -2.37
N HIS A 55 -5.98 2.71 -2.83
CA HIS A 55 -6.59 2.84 -4.13
C HIS A 55 -5.57 3.27 -5.17
N LEU A 56 -5.50 2.52 -6.26
CA LEU A 56 -4.54 2.76 -7.34
C LEU A 56 -5.27 3.30 -8.57
N HIS A 57 -4.50 3.99 -9.40
CA HIS A 57 -4.96 4.46 -10.69
C HIS A 57 -3.95 4.05 -11.75
N SER A 58 -4.45 3.54 -12.87
CA SER A 58 -3.63 3.23 -14.03
C SER A 58 -4.22 3.93 -15.25
N GLN A 59 -3.37 4.17 -16.22
CA GLN A 59 -3.77 4.92 -17.40
C GLN A 59 -3.94 3.97 -18.59
N GLY A 60 -5.20 3.56 -18.82
CA GLY A 60 -5.59 2.90 -20.06
C GLY A 60 -5.31 1.41 -20.18
N ILE A 61 -4.60 0.78 -19.25
CA ILE A 61 -4.32 -0.66 -19.30
C ILE A 61 -4.60 -1.31 -17.96
N PRO A 62 -4.85 -2.63 -17.95
CA PRO A 62 -5.09 -3.33 -16.70
C PRO A 62 -3.90 -3.26 -15.76
N VAL A 63 -4.19 -3.18 -14.48
CA VAL A 63 -3.16 -3.17 -13.44
C VAL A 63 -2.54 -4.56 -13.32
N ASP A 64 -1.21 -4.60 -13.29
CA ASP A 64 -0.46 -5.78 -12.91
C ASP A 64 0.85 -5.28 -12.33
N CYS A 65 0.98 -5.35 -11.01
CA CYS A 65 2.16 -4.81 -10.36
C CYS A 65 2.48 -5.54 -9.08
N TYR A 66 3.78 -5.52 -8.74
CA TYR A 66 4.20 -5.84 -7.39
C TYR A 66 4.05 -4.59 -6.53
N TYR A 67 3.74 -4.78 -5.28
CA TYR A 67 3.64 -3.65 -4.35
C TYR A 67 4.40 -3.95 -3.07
N MET A 68 4.89 -2.87 -2.47
CA MET A 68 5.43 -2.90 -1.12
C MET A 68 4.82 -1.73 -0.36
N VAL A 69 4.15 -2.04 0.73
CA VAL A 69 3.51 -1.04 1.58
C VAL A 69 4.26 -1.00 2.90
N VAL A 70 4.64 0.19 3.32
CA VAL A 70 5.37 0.40 4.56
C VAL A 70 4.57 1.35 5.44
N GLY A 71 4.38 0.99 6.69
CA GLY A 71 3.72 1.86 7.65
C GLY A 71 4.45 1.84 8.98
N ASP A 72 4.51 3.00 9.63
CA ASP A 72 5.14 3.11 10.94
C ASP A 72 4.21 2.51 12.00
N LEU A 73 4.80 1.82 12.96
CA LEU A 73 4.04 1.30 14.09
C LEU A 73 3.53 2.45 14.94
N LEU A 74 2.33 2.29 15.45
CA LEU A 74 1.79 3.23 16.41
C LEU A 74 2.65 3.22 17.67
N ASP A 75 2.94 4.41 18.17
CA ASP A 75 3.70 4.56 19.39
C ASP A 75 2.76 4.44 20.58
N ILE A 76 2.66 3.23 21.11
CA ILE A 76 1.79 2.96 22.26
C ILE A 76 2.60 3.19 23.52
N LYS A 77 2.21 4.19 24.25
CA LYS A 77 2.83 4.48 25.54
C LYS A 77 1.97 3.91 26.64
N ASP A 78 2.58 3.13 27.46
CA ASP A 78 1.94 2.59 28.64
C ASP A 78 1.96 3.59 29.78
#